data_441a906013e42c83a4d1355a0d9ab8db
#
_entry.id   441a906013e42c83a4d1355a0d9ab8db
#
_cell.length_a   1.000
_cell.length_b   1.000
_cell.length_c   1.000
_cell.angle_alpha   90.00
_cell.angle_beta   90.00
_cell.angle_gamma   90.00
#
_symmetry.space_group_name_H-M   'P 1'
#
loop_
_entity.id
_entity.type
_entity.pdbx_description
1 polymer ?
#
loop_
_entity_poly.entity_id
_entity_poly.type
_entity_poly.pdbx_seq_one_letter_code
_entity_poly.pdbx_strand_id
1 'polypeptide(L)' 'MQDAGLVIADPARNGLGAMGVNAIVATEAKRIVLVSCDAVAGARDIRLLLDAGYACEGVTVLDLFPNTPHVEVVSAFSRN' A
#
# COMPACT_ATOMS: atom_id res chain seq x y z
N MET A 1 -0.27 -11.78 20.35
CA MET A 1 -0.77 -11.55 19.61
C MET A 1 -0.74 -10.56 19.05
N GLN A 2 -0.59 -10.48 18.52
CA GLN A 2 -0.46 -9.50 17.99
C GLN A 2 -1.55 -8.87 17.46
N ASP A 3 -1.73 -7.77 17.72
CA ASP A 3 -2.75 -6.95 17.23
C ASP A 3 -2.42 -6.57 15.81
N ALA A 4 -3.23 -7.00 14.90
CA ALA A 4 -3.05 -6.70 13.50
C ALA A 4 -3.91 -5.49 13.08
N GLY A 5 -4.07 -4.51 13.96
CA GLY A 5 -4.86 -3.34 13.66
C GLY A 5 -4.30 -2.48 12.54
N LEU A 6 -2.97 -2.36 12.48
CA LEU A 6 -2.31 -1.52 11.49
C LEU A 6 -1.11 -2.24 10.89
N VAL A 7 -1.02 -2.23 9.57
CA VAL A 7 0.16 -2.70 8.83
C VAL A 7 0.69 -1.53 8.02
N ILE A 8 1.99 -1.28 8.13
CA ILE A 8 2.69 -0.32 7.28
C ILE A 8 3.58 -1.11 6.34
N ALA A 9 3.32 -0.98 5.04
CA ALA A 9 4.04 -1.72 4.03
C ALA A 9 4.86 -0.76 3.17
N ASP A 10 6.16 -1.01 3.08
CA ASP A 10 7.08 -0.22 2.27
C ASP A 10 7.84 -1.19 1.37
N PRO A 11 7.18 -1.73 0.34
CA PRO A 11 7.79 -2.74 -0.50
C PRO A 11 8.89 -2.18 -1.38
N ALA A 12 9.70 -3.09 -1.91
CA ALA A 12 10.68 -2.72 -2.91
C ALA A 12 10.00 -2.19 -4.18
N ARG A 13 10.80 -1.74 -5.14
CA ARG A 13 10.32 -1.07 -6.35
C ARG A 13 9.24 -1.85 -7.10
N ASN A 14 9.31 -3.18 -7.08
CA ASN A 14 8.33 -4.01 -7.77
C ASN A 14 6.98 -4.06 -7.06
N GLY A 15 6.86 -3.47 -5.88
CA GLY A 15 5.63 -3.46 -5.11
C GLY A 15 5.41 -4.76 -4.36
N LEU A 16 4.23 -4.90 -3.77
CA LEU A 16 3.86 -6.10 -3.01
C LEU A 16 3.54 -7.27 -3.92
N GLY A 17 2.82 -7.00 -5.01
CA GLY A 17 2.30 -8.05 -5.85
C GLY A 17 1.20 -8.84 -5.15
N ALA A 18 0.66 -9.84 -5.83
CA ALA A 18 -0.43 -10.64 -5.29
C ALA A 18 -0.03 -11.38 -4.03
N MET A 19 1.19 -11.92 -3.97
CA MET A 19 1.65 -12.67 -2.80
C MET A 19 1.78 -11.76 -1.58
N GLY A 20 2.35 -10.56 -1.77
CA GLY A 20 2.50 -9.61 -0.67
C GLY A 20 1.16 -9.11 -0.17
N VAL A 21 0.25 -8.80 -1.08
CA VAL A 21 -1.09 -8.36 -0.68
C VAL A 21 -1.81 -9.49 0.06
N ASN A 22 -1.72 -10.72 -0.43
CA ASN A 22 -2.36 -11.84 0.25
C ASN A 22 -1.81 -12.04 1.66
N ALA A 23 -0.51 -11.84 1.84
CA ALA A 23 0.09 -11.95 3.17
C ALA A 23 -0.47 -10.90 4.11
N ILE A 24 -0.64 -9.67 3.65
CA ILE A 24 -1.21 -8.60 4.46
C ILE A 24 -2.68 -8.89 4.79
N VAL A 25 -3.43 -9.32 3.79
CA VAL A 25 -4.86 -9.64 3.98
C VAL A 25 -5.01 -10.75 5.01
N ALA A 26 -4.10 -11.72 5.02
CA ALA A 26 -4.13 -12.82 5.97
C ALA A 26 -3.94 -12.35 7.42
N THR A 27 -3.35 -11.19 7.65
CA THR A 27 -3.22 -10.64 9.01
C THR A 27 -4.54 -10.12 9.54
N GLU A 28 -5.53 -9.93 8.67
CA GLU A 28 -6.82 -9.33 9.00
C GLU A 28 -6.68 -7.92 9.57
N ALA A 29 -5.61 -7.23 9.18
CA ALA A 29 -5.40 -5.85 9.62
C ALA A 29 -6.57 -4.97 9.20
N LYS A 30 -6.98 -4.08 10.07
CA LYS A 30 -8.09 -3.18 9.78
C LYS A 30 -7.64 -1.93 9.05
N ARG A 31 -6.37 -1.61 9.13
CA ARG A 31 -5.80 -0.42 8.48
C ARG A 31 -4.47 -0.80 7.86
N ILE A 32 -4.24 -0.27 6.66
CA ILE A 32 -2.98 -0.48 5.94
C ILE A 32 -2.50 0.87 5.44
N VAL A 33 -1.21 1.13 5.60
CA VAL A 33 -0.54 2.26 4.95
C VAL A 33 0.48 1.67 3.99
N LEU A 34 0.32 1.98 2.73
CA LEU A 34 1.21 1.49 1.67
C LEU A 34 2.07 2.63 1.17
N VAL A 35 3.38 2.46 1.20
CA VAL A 35 4.33 3.43 0.67
C VAL A 35 4.94 2.84 -0.60
N SER A 36 4.68 3.47 -1.73
CA SER A 36 5.11 2.96 -3.04
C SER A 36 6.08 3.94 -3.66
N CYS A 37 7.19 3.45 -4.19
CA CYS A 37 8.17 4.29 -4.87
C CYS A 37 8.07 4.17 -6.40
N ASP A 38 7.11 3.40 -6.90
CA ASP A 38 6.85 3.25 -8.32
C ASP A 38 5.34 3.36 -8.53
N ALA A 39 4.93 4.33 -9.35
CA ALA A 39 3.51 4.63 -9.52
C ALA A 39 2.75 3.47 -10.16
N VAL A 40 3.37 2.75 -11.08
CA VAL A 40 2.71 1.63 -11.75
C VAL A 40 2.51 0.47 -10.77
N ALA A 41 3.58 0.11 -10.05
CA ALA A 41 3.49 -0.95 -9.05
C ALA A 41 2.53 -0.58 -7.93
N GLY A 42 2.55 0.70 -7.51
CA GLY A 42 1.65 1.19 -6.49
C GLY A 42 0.19 1.10 -6.91
N ALA A 43 -0.11 1.49 -8.15
CA ALA A 43 -1.47 1.41 -8.67
C ALA A 43 -1.96 -0.04 -8.70
N ARG A 44 -1.10 -0.97 -9.08
CA ARG A 44 -1.43 -2.38 -9.09
C ARG A 44 -1.73 -2.90 -7.68
N ASP A 45 -0.89 -2.53 -6.72
CA ASP A 45 -1.07 -2.97 -5.34
C ASP A 45 -2.34 -2.37 -4.74
N ILE A 46 -2.64 -1.11 -5.05
CA ILE A 46 -3.88 -0.47 -4.63
C ILE A 46 -5.07 -1.26 -5.16
N ARG A 47 -5.03 -1.63 -6.44
CA ARG A 47 -6.12 -2.40 -7.03
C ARG A 47 -6.31 -3.74 -6.32
N LEU A 48 -5.21 -4.42 -6.01
CA LEU A 48 -5.29 -5.69 -5.32
C LEU A 48 -5.90 -5.54 -3.92
N LEU A 49 -5.57 -4.46 -3.20
CA LEU A 49 -6.15 -4.20 -1.90
C LEU A 49 -7.63 -3.89 -1.99
N LEU A 50 -8.04 -3.11 -3.00
CA LEU A 50 -9.46 -2.83 -3.22
C LEU A 50 -10.23 -4.11 -3.53
N ASP A 51 -9.65 -4.98 -4.36
CA ASP A 51 -10.28 -6.26 -4.69
C ASP A 51 -10.38 -7.17 -3.48
N ALA A 52 -9.50 -7.00 -2.50
CA ALA A 52 -9.51 -7.79 -1.27
C ALA A 52 -10.51 -7.26 -0.23
N GLY A 53 -11.20 -6.17 -0.54
CA GLY A 53 -12.24 -5.64 0.34
C GLY A 53 -11.85 -4.44 1.16
N TYR A 54 -10.65 -3.89 0.95
CA TYR A 54 -10.24 -2.66 1.62
C TYR A 54 -10.78 -1.46 0.88
N ALA A 55 -11.08 -0.40 1.62
CA ALA A 55 -11.46 0.89 1.06
C ALA A 55 -10.25 1.82 1.11
N CYS A 56 -9.98 2.52 0.02
CA CYS A 56 -8.89 3.50 -0.02
C CYS A 56 -9.38 4.80 0.62
N GLU A 57 -8.67 5.24 1.65
CA GLU A 57 -9.08 6.43 2.40
C GLU A 57 -8.37 7.69 1.92
N GLY A 58 -7.27 7.54 1.23
CA GLY A 58 -6.55 8.67 0.69
C GLY A 58 -5.26 8.26 0.03
N VAL A 59 -4.82 9.07 -0.92
CA VAL A 59 -3.56 8.88 -1.63
C VAL A 59 -2.83 10.21 -1.62
N THR A 60 -1.58 10.20 -1.17
CA THR A 60 -0.73 11.38 -1.17
C THR A 60 0.51 11.08 -2.00
N VAL A 61 0.83 11.96 -2.92
CA VAL A 61 2.04 11.85 -3.74
C VAL A 61 3.06 12.83 -3.20
N LEU A 62 4.23 12.31 -2.86
CA LEU A 62 5.33 13.12 -2.34
C LEU A 62 6.45 13.15 -3.36
N ASP A 63 6.81 14.34 -3.80
CA ASP A 63 7.94 14.55 -4.71
C ASP A 63 9.12 15.03 -3.88
N LEU A 64 9.85 14.06 -3.33
CA LEU A 64 10.92 14.36 -2.38
C LEU A 64 12.19 14.87 -3.05
N PHE A 65 12.34 14.59 -4.34
CA PHE A 65 13.55 14.94 -5.07
C PHE A 65 13.16 15.64 -6.38
N PRO A 66 12.97 16.96 -6.34
CA PRO A 66 12.65 17.71 -7.56
C PRO A 66 13.71 17.44 -8.63
N ASN A 67 13.30 17.39 -9.86
CA ASN A 67 14.17 17.13 -11.02
C ASN A 67 14.59 15.68 -11.14
N THR A 68 13.96 14.76 -10.39
CA THR A 68 14.16 13.32 -10.58
C THR A 68 12.80 12.67 -10.83
N PRO A 69 12.78 11.49 -11.46
CA PRO A 69 11.52 10.78 -11.66
C PRO A 69 11.05 10.03 -10.40
N HIS A 70 11.73 10.19 -9.28
CA HIS A 70 11.41 9.45 -8.07
C HIS A 70 10.33 10.16 -7.28
N VAL A 71 9.21 9.47 -7.08
CA VAL A 71 8.12 9.96 -6.24
C VAL A 71 7.78 8.87 -5.24
N GLU A 72 7.25 9.30 -4.09
CA GLU A 72 6.69 8.39 -3.11
C GLU A 72 5.18 8.55 -3.14
N VAL A 73 4.47 7.45 -3.18
CA VAL A 73 3.01 7.46 -3.12
C VAL A 73 2.60 6.78 -1.83
N VAL A 74 1.94 7.53 -0.96
CA VAL A 74 1.46 7.01 0.32
C VAL A 74 -0.04 6.86 0.22
N SER A 75 -0.55 5.65 0.40
CA SER A 75 -1.97 5.39 0.34
C SER A 75 -2.43 4.69 1.62
N ALA A 76 -3.61 5.04 2.08
CA ALA A 76 -4.17 4.52 3.31
C ALA A 76 -5.44 3.76 3.01
N PHE A 77 -5.61 2.63 3.68
CA PHE A 77 -6.75 1.74 3.47
C PHE A 77 -7.34 1.32 4.80
N SER A 78 -8.63 1.01 4.78
CA SER A 78 -9.30 0.47 5.94
C SER A 78 -10.34 -0.57 5.53
N ARG A 79 -10.70 -1.40 6.51
CA ARG A 79 -11.80 -2.34 6.35
C ARG A 79 -12.52 -2.48 7.69
N ASN A 80 -13.76 -2.94 7.61
CA ASN A 80 -14.56 -3.17 8.82
C ASN A 80 -14.17 -4.46 9.54
#